data_a97f31faa9fdc40318f35b9fc9f85846
#
_entry.id   a97f31faa9fdc40318f35b9fc9f85846
#
_cell.length_a   1.000
_cell.length_b   1.000
_cell.length_c   1.000
_cell.angle_alpha   90.00
_cell.angle_beta   90.00
_cell.angle_gamma   90.00
#
_symmetry.space_group_name_H-M   'P 1'
#
loop_
_entity.id
_entity.type
_entity.pdbx_description
1 polymer ?
#
loop_
_entity_poly.entity_id
_entity_poly.type
_entity_poly.pdbx_seq_one_letter_code
_entity_poly.pdbx_strand_id
1 'polypeptide(L)'
;MKKPIILCIMDGYGIAPNQKGNCVAEAHKPNLDRIFKEYPTTLIQASGEAVGLPDGQMGNSEVGHLNIGAGRIVYQSLTLINKAVRDGTFFKNEKYLAAMKNCLDNNKKLHIFSLMSNGGVHSHVDHICAMIRMAKMQGLKDVYVHAFMDGRDVDPQAGATFLNQVQKTMNEEGIGHIATLSGRYWAMDRDKNFDRIDVAYRVLVDHDGNGFDDYNQYLKDQYEYLPTIGKEASDEFVIPAYKKGLDSKIEDGDSIIFMNFRPDRAIQISTIFTNPEFYANPSKKADGTLAWKPYTPKHVLKDIHYVCTMKYADSVKGTIAFSLPKITNTLGEFLANNNYTQLRIAETEKYAHVTFFFDGTINYDGVERPELKGCRRVLIPSPKVATYDMQPEMSAYKVLDALINELNKFDLDVVIVNFANCDMVGHTAIDNAVVKAVETIDTCVGKLVDWCEENGGTMLITADHGNAEKIIDEHGNPYTAHTTNPVPFCITRKGLKLRDDGKLSNIAPTIIELLGAKAPVEMDEPSMIID
;
A
#
# COMPACT_ATOMS: atom_id res chain seq x y z
N MET A 1 -9.10 -40.76 -3.14
CA MET A 1 -8.87 -39.32 -3.40
C MET A 1 -8.49 -38.65 -2.08
N LYS A 2 -7.62 -37.66 -2.12
CA LYS A 2 -7.30 -36.82 -0.96
C LYS A 2 -8.56 -36.05 -0.53
N LYS A 3 -8.59 -35.59 0.71
CA LYS A 3 -9.64 -34.73 1.24
C LYS A 3 -9.17 -33.28 1.14
N PRO A 4 -9.45 -32.57 0.06
CA PRO A 4 -8.87 -31.25 -0.16
C PRO A 4 -9.38 -30.23 0.82
N ILE A 5 -8.52 -29.22 1.09
CA ILE A 5 -8.94 -27.98 1.74
C ILE A 5 -9.16 -26.94 0.63
N ILE A 6 -10.37 -26.39 0.54
CA ILE A 6 -10.75 -25.42 -0.47
C ILE A 6 -10.92 -24.06 0.18
N LEU A 7 -10.09 -23.09 -0.17
CA LEU A 7 -10.30 -21.68 0.14
C LEU A 7 -11.14 -21.06 -0.97
N CYS A 8 -12.37 -20.69 -0.65
CA CYS A 8 -13.30 -20.01 -1.54
C CYS A 8 -13.39 -18.53 -1.14
N ILE A 9 -12.95 -17.66 -2.04
CA ILE A 9 -12.96 -16.21 -1.88
C ILE A 9 -14.12 -15.66 -2.71
N MET A 10 -15.12 -15.13 -2.04
CA MET A 10 -16.27 -14.42 -2.65
C MET A 10 -15.89 -12.94 -2.75
N ASP A 11 -15.13 -12.58 -3.79
CA ASP A 11 -14.54 -11.24 -3.96
C ASP A 11 -15.58 -10.13 -3.83
N GLY A 12 -15.34 -9.17 -2.92
CA GLY A 12 -16.26 -8.06 -2.68
C GLY A 12 -17.52 -8.37 -1.83
N TYR A 13 -17.58 -9.54 -1.17
CA TYR A 13 -18.72 -9.93 -0.33
C TYR A 13 -18.53 -9.47 1.12
N GLY A 14 -18.87 -8.22 1.42
CA GLY A 14 -18.85 -7.69 2.79
C GLY A 14 -20.11 -7.98 3.57
N ILE A 15 -20.05 -7.78 4.88
CA ILE A 15 -21.20 -7.91 5.80
C ILE A 15 -21.48 -6.58 6.47
N ALA A 16 -22.69 -6.08 6.29
CA ALA A 16 -23.17 -4.84 6.90
C ALA A 16 -24.61 -5.03 7.44
N PRO A 17 -25.10 -4.13 8.31
CA PRO A 17 -26.50 -4.10 8.69
C PRO A 17 -27.42 -4.02 7.45
N ASN A 18 -28.60 -4.65 7.54
CA ASN A 18 -29.57 -4.58 6.43
C ASN A 18 -30.09 -3.13 6.29
N GLN A 19 -29.80 -2.53 5.16
CA GLN A 19 -30.20 -1.18 4.79
C GLN A 19 -30.37 -1.10 3.27
N LYS A 20 -31.05 -0.09 2.77
CA LYS A 20 -31.21 0.13 1.32
C LYS A 20 -29.84 0.14 0.62
N GLY A 21 -29.70 -0.63 -0.45
CA GLY A 21 -28.47 -0.79 -1.22
C GLY A 21 -27.48 -1.80 -0.62
N ASN A 22 -27.93 -2.63 0.33
CA ASN A 22 -27.21 -3.81 0.79
C ASN A 22 -27.68 -5.03 -0.02
N CYS A 23 -27.12 -5.22 -1.22
CA CYS A 23 -27.51 -6.32 -2.10
C CYS A 23 -27.18 -7.71 -1.53
N VAL A 24 -26.21 -7.80 -0.61
CA VAL A 24 -25.90 -9.05 0.10
C VAL A 24 -27.07 -9.44 1.03
N ALA A 25 -27.68 -8.46 1.70
CA ALA A 25 -28.84 -8.73 2.55
C ALA A 25 -30.13 -8.94 1.74
N GLU A 26 -30.27 -8.28 0.59
CA GLU A 26 -31.46 -8.33 -0.27
C GLU A 26 -31.56 -9.62 -1.10
N ALA A 27 -30.43 -10.24 -1.45
CA ALA A 27 -30.34 -11.40 -2.31
C ALA A 27 -30.96 -12.66 -1.69
N HIS A 28 -31.61 -13.47 -2.53
CA HIS A 28 -32.07 -14.82 -2.16
C HIS A 28 -30.88 -15.79 -2.16
N LYS A 29 -30.35 -16.11 -0.97
CA LYS A 29 -29.11 -16.89 -0.80
C LYS A 29 -29.26 -18.06 0.19
N PRO A 30 -30.18 -19.00 -0.10
CA PRO A 30 -30.51 -20.07 0.84
C PRO A 30 -29.34 -21.00 1.19
N ASN A 31 -28.36 -21.16 0.28
CA ASN A 31 -27.19 -21.99 0.53
C ASN A 31 -26.24 -21.31 1.52
N LEU A 32 -25.88 -20.05 1.31
CA LEU A 32 -25.03 -19.30 2.22
C LEU A 32 -25.68 -19.13 3.59
N ASP A 33 -27.00 -18.85 3.63
CA ASP A 33 -27.75 -18.75 4.88
C ASP A 33 -27.74 -20.07 5.66
N ARG A 34 -27.89 -21.23 4.97
CA ARG A 34 -27.76 -22.56 5.56
C ARG A 34 -26.35 -22.79 6.08
N ILE A 35 -25.34 -22.57 5.24
CA ILE A 35 -23.93 -22.85 5.54
C ILE A 35 -23.47 -22.03 6.75
N PHE A 36 -23.72 -20.73 6.78
CA PHE A 36 -23.30 -19.86 7.89
C PHE A 36 -24.03 -20.15 9.19
N LYS A 37 -25.19 -20.79 9.14
CA LYS A 37 -25.93 -21.24 10.32
C LYS A 37 -25.46 -22.61 10.85
N GLU A 38 -25.09 -23.52 9.95
CA GLU A 38 -24.77 -24.91 10.30
C GLU A 38 -23.31 -25.11 10.69
N TYR A 39 -22.42 -24.26 10.19
CA TYR A 39 -20.97 -24.38 10.39
C TYR A 39 -20.40 -23.22 11.22
N PRO A 40 -19.26 -23.44 11.89
CA PRO A 40 -18.53 -22.38 12.58
C PRO A 40 -18.29 -21.18 11.67
N THR A 41 -18.87 -20.04 12.04
CA THR A 41 -18.82 -18.81 11.25
C THR A 41 -18.57 -17.61 12.15
N THR A 42 -17.71 -16.69 11.70
CA THR A 42 -17.38 -15.43 12.36
C THR A 42 -17.17 -14.34 11.31
N LEU A 43 -16.94 -13.12 11.76
CA LEU A 43 -16.52 -11.99 10.91
C LEU A 43 -15.04 -11.74 11.10
N ILE A 44 -14.34 -11.39 10.01
CA ILE A 44 -12.93 -11.03 10.05
C ILE A 44 -12.70 -9.66 9.41
N GLN A 45 -11.65 -8.97 9.87
CA GLN A 45 -11.28 -7.65 9.37
C GLN A 45 -10.56 -7.76 8.02
N ALA A 46 -10.99 -6.92 7.05
CA ALA A 46 -10.49 -6.89 5.68
C ALA A 46 -10.12 -5.48 5.20
N SER A 47 -9.94 -4.53 6.12
CA SER A 47 -9.66 -3.12 5.80
C SER A 47 -8.73 -2.47 6.83
N GLY A 48 -8.25 -1.28 6.55
CA GLY A 48 -7.41 -0.50 7.45
C GLY A 48 -6.16 -1.24 7.92
N GLU A 49 -5.74 -1.01 9.15
CA GLU A 49 -4.50 -1.58 9.71
C GLU A 49 -4.50 -3.11 9.77
N ALA A 50 -5.67 -3.74 9.83
CA ALA A 50 -5.79 -5.20 9.82
C ALA A 50 -5.29 -5.86 8.51
N VAL A 51 -5.13 -5.08 7.46
CA VAL A 51 -4.54 -5.51 6.18
C VAL A 51 -3.32 -4.66 5.77
N GLY A 52 -2.77 -3.88 6.70
CA GLY A 52 -1.57 -3.08 6.47
C GLY A 52 -1.81 -1.75 5.74
N LEU A 53 -3.06 -1.32 5.61
CA LEU A 53 -3.48 -0.02 5.10
C LEU A 53 -3.66 1.00 6.23
N PRO A 54 -3.67 2.31 5.95
CA PRO A 54 -4.05 3.32 6.93
C PRO A 54 -5.41 3.05 7.57
N ASP A 55 -5.58 3.48 8.81
CA ASP A 55 -6.87 3.36 9.50
C ASP A 55 -8.00 4.03 8.70
N GLY A 56 -9.17 3.38 8.67
CA GLY A 56 -10.32 3.84 7.90
C GLY A 56 -10.21 3.68 6.38
N GLN A 57 -9.09 3.20 5.84
CA GLN A 57 -8.95 2.93 4.41
C GLN A 57 -9.59 1.59 4.05
N MET A 58 -10.46 1.59 3.03
CA MET A 58 -11.09 0.37 2.51
C MET A 58 -10.05 -0.61 1.96
N GLY A 59 -10.32 -1.91 2.14
CA GLY A 59 -9.53 -2.98 1.53
C GLY A 59 -9.66 -3.00 0.01
N ASN A 60 -8.84 -3.81 -0.62
CA ASN A 60 -8.91 -4.08 -2.06
C ASN A 60 -8.38 -5.49 -2.34
N SER A 61 -8.66 -6.00 -3.55
CA SER A 61 -8.33 -7.40 -3.89
C SER A 61 -6.82 -7.68 -3.86
N GLU A 62 -5.96 -6.73 -4.28
CA GLU A 62 -4.51 -6.93 -4.25
C GLU A 62 -4.00 -7.13 -2.82
N VAL A 63 -4.35 -6.20 -1.94
CA VAL A 63 -3.94 -6.23 -0.52
C VAL A 63 -4.60 -7.39 0.21
N GLY A 64 -5.89 -7.66 -0.03
CA GLY A 64 -6.62 -8.77 0.60
C GLY A 64 -5.99 -10.11 0.28
N HIS A 65 -5.80 -10.44 -1.01
CA HIS A 65 -5.19 -11.70 -1.42
C HIS A 65 -3.74 -11.84 -0.95
N LEU A 66 -2.98 -10.73 -0.94
CA LEU A 66 -1.61 -10.73 -0.43
C LEU A 66 -1.56 -11.08 1.06
N ASN A 67 -2.43 -10.50 1.89
CA ASN A 67 -2.47 -10.81 3.32
C ASN A 67 -2.91 -12.25 3.58
N ILE A 68 -3.91 -12.75 2.82
CA ILE A 68 -4.34 -14.15 2.88
C ILE A 68 -3.17 -15.09 2.57
N GLY A 69 -2.47 -14.86 1.46
CA GLY A 69 -1.37 -15.70 1.01
C GLY A 69 -0.11 -15.60 1.88
N ALA A 70 0.18 -14.42 2.42
CA ALA A 70 1.36 -14.19 3.26
C ALA A 70 1.21 -14.72 4.69
N GLY A 71 -0.01 -14.90 5.19
CA GLY A 71 -0.25 -15.33 6.58
C GLY A 71 0.23 -14.34 7.64
N ARG A 72 0.38 -13.08 7.27
CA ARG A 72 0.82 -11.96 8.10
C ARG A 72 0.27 -10.66 7.56
N ILE A 73 0.22 -9.62 8.40
CA ILE A 73 -0.13 -8.28 7.93
C ILE A 73 1.03 -7.73 7.09
N VAL A 74 0.75 -7.43 5.83
CA VAL A 74 1.73 -6.82 4.92
C VAL A 74 1.51 -5.31 4.92
N TYR A 75 2.26 -4.63 5.78
CA TYR A 75 2.15 -3.18 5.92
C TYR A 75 2.62 -2.44 4.66
N GLN A 76 1.84 -1.45 4.23
CA GLN A 76 2.32 -0.44 3.28
C GLN A 76 3.24 0.56 3.99
N SER A 77 4.08 1.25 3.21
CA SER A 77 5.10 2.16 3.75
C SER A 77 4.54 3.18 4.74
N LEU A 78 3.42 3.84 4.40
CA LEU A 78 2.77 4.81 5.27
C LEU A 78 2.36 4.18 6.61
N THR A 79 1.67 3.05 6.56
CA THR A 79 1.16 2.37 7.76
C THR A 79 2.30 1.82 8.63
N LEU A 80 3.37 1.31 7.99
CA LEU A 80 4.58 0.86 8.68
C LEU A 80 5.20 1.99 9.50
N ILE A 81 5.35 3.18 8.91
CA ILE A 81 5.95 4.33 9.58
C ILE A 81 5.00 4.89 10.65
N ASN A 82 3.68 5.00 10.36
CA ASN A 82 2.68 5.40 11.35
C ASN A 82 2.72 4.49 12.59
N LYS A 83 2.79 3.17 12.37
CA LYS A 83 2.93 2.18 13.44
C LYS A 83 4.22 2.42 14.24
N ALA A 84 5.34 2.60 13.55
CA ALA A 84 6.63 2.85 14.21
C ALA A 84 6.65 4.13 15.06
N VAL A 85 5.97 5.20 14.61
CA VAL A 85 5.80 6.43 15.40
C VAL A 85 4.95 6.16 16.64
N ARG A 86 3.84 5.44 16.49
CA ARG A 86 2.89 5.15 17.57
C ARG A 86 3.49 4.24 18.65
N ASP A 87 4.21 3.19 18.26
CA ASP A 87 4.84 2.23 19.19
C ASP A 87 6.23 2.67 19.69
N GLY A 88 6.73 3.80 19.19
CA GLY A 88 8.01 4.40 19.61
C GLY A 88 9.25 3.80 18.97
N THR A 89 9.14 2.80 18.09
CA THR A 89 10.27 2.19 17.38
C THR A 89 10.90 3.14 16.35
N PHE A 90 10.13 4.11 15.84
CA PHE A 90 10.63 5.20 15.02
C PHE A 90 11.80 5.95 15.68
N PHE A 91 11.67 6.26 17.00
CA PHE A 91 12.66 7.00 17.78
C PHE A 91 13.90 6.17 18.12
N LYS A 92 13.91 4.88 17.79
CA LYS A 92 15.02 3.94 17.95
C LYS A 92 15.65 3.53 16.63
N ASN A 93 15.20 4.12 15.51
CA ASN A 93 15.72 3.77 14.18
C ASN A 93 17.21 4.12 14.08
N GLU A 94 18.04 3.09 13.91
CA GLU A 94 19.51 3.21 13.93
C GLU A 94 20.05 4.14 12.84
N LYS A 95 19.40 4.23 11.67
CA LYS A 95 19.87 5.06 10.55
C LYS A 95 19.60 6.53 10.83
N TYR A 96 18.45 6.86 11.39
CA TYR A 96 18.14 8.20 11.85
C TYR A 96 19.05 8.63 12.99
N LEU A 97 19.27 7.75 13.97
CA LEU A 97 20.20 7.99 15.07
C LEU A 97 21.63 8.21 14.58
N ALA A 98 22.10 7.44 13.58
CA ALA A 98 23.42 7.63 13.00
C ALA A 98 23.60 8.99 12.32
N ALA A 99 22.58 9.47 11.59
CA ALA A 99 22.59 10.81 11.00
C ALA A 99 22.65 11.92 12.06
N MET A 100 21.88 11.78 13.14
CA MET A 100 21.87 12.72 14.24
C MET A 100 23.20 12.70 15.01
N LYS A 101 23.76 11.51 15.22
CA LYS A 101 25.08 11.35 15.84
C LYS A 101 26.19 12.00 15.00
N ASN A 102 26.13 11.89 13.65
CA ASN A 102 27.07 12.61 12.78
C ASN A 102 27.02 14.13 13.03
N CYS A 103 25.82 14.69 13.19
CA CYS A 103 25.67 16.12 13.48
C CYS A 103 26.32 16.50 14.83
N LEU A 104 26.11 15.71 15.88
CA LEU A 104 26.64 15.96 17.22
C LEU A 104 28.17 15.80 17.26
N ASP A 105 28.70 14.71 16.70
CA ASP A 105 30.13 14.40 16.75
C ASP A 105 31.00 15.36 15.93
N ASN A 106 30.44 15.85 14.81
CA ASN A 106 31.19 16.65 13.83
C ASN A 106 30.73 18.12 13.77
N ASN A 107 29.87 18.56 14.67
CA ASN A 107 29.29 19.91 14.69
C ASN A 107 28.67 20.29 13.34
N LYS A 108 27.78 19.40 12.83
CA LYS A 108 27.10 19.52 11.54
C LYS A 108 25.60 19.76 11.73
N LYS A 109 24.97 20.23 10.64
CA LYS A 109 23.53 20.54 10.60
C LYS A 109 22.71 19.31 10.24
N LEU A 110 21.50 19.22 10.76
CA LEU A 110 20.49 18.26 10.33
C LEU A 110 19.50 18.92 9.39
N HIS A 111 19.41 18.41 8.17
CA HIS A 111 18.44 18.84 7.17
C HIS A 111 17.36 17.78 6.97
N ILE A 112 16.10 18.18 7.06
CA ILE A 112 14.94 17.31 6.89
C ILE A 112 14.22 17.71 5.60
N PHE A 113 14.22 16.83 4.61
CA PHE A 113 13.46 17.00 3.37
C PHE A 113 12.12 16.30 3.49
N SER A 114 11.04 16.94 3.08
CA SER A 114 9.74 16.27 2.97
C SER A 114 8.73 17.05 2.14
N LEU A 115 7.84 16.33 1.50
CA LEU A 115 6.61 16.91 0.97
C LEU A 115 5.70 17.28 2.14
N MET A 116 5.21 18.52 2.18
CA MET A 116 4.26 19.02 3.17
C MET A 116 2.85 18.58 2.80
N SER A 117 2.42 17.46 3.34
CA SER A 117 1.16 16.82 2.97
C SER A 117 0.64 15.91 4.08
N ASN A 118 -0.66 15.78 4.20
CA ASN A 118 -1.34 14.71 4.94
C ASN A 118 -2.04 13.70 4.01
N GLY A 119 -1.88 13.84 2.70
CA GLY A 119 -2.50 12.95 1.71
C GLY A 119 -1.96 11.53 1.70
N GLY A 120 -0.81 11.28 2.36
CA GLY A 120 -0.28 9.93 2.54
C GLY A 120 0.22 9.25 1.26
N VAL A 121 0.39 9.99 0.16
CA VAL A 121 0.86 9.44 -1.12
C VAL A 121 2.38 9.33 -1.17
N HIS A 122 3.11 10.40 -0.82
CA HIS A 122 4.58 10.46 -0.84
C HIS A 122 5.18 10.60 0.55
N SER A 123 4.47 11.27 1.45
CA SER A 123 4.88 11.63 2.81
C SER A 123 3.68 11.81 3.71
N HIS A 124 3.93 12.04 4.98
CA HIS A 124 2.91 12.49 5.92
C HIS A 124 3.51 13.50 6.91
N VAL A 125 2.83 14.64 7.13
CA VAL A 125 3.30 15.73 7.99
C VAL A 125 3.60 15.29 9.42
N ASP A 126 2.86 14.31 9.96
CA ASP A 126 3.10 13.77 11.31
C ASP A 126 4.46 13.08 11.44
N HIS A 127 4.99 12.51 10.34
CA HIS A 127 6.34 11.92 10.35
C HIS A 127 7.42 13.00 10.48
N ILE A 128 7.19 14.18 9.90
CA ILE A 128 8.09 15.34 10.05
C ILE A 128 8.07 15.81 11.50
N CYS A 129 6.88 15.94 12.09
CA CYS A 129 6.72 16.29 13.50
C CYS A 129 7.41 15.26 14.42
N ALA A 130 7.30 13.97 14.12
CA ALA A 130 8.01 12.92 14.85
C ALA A 130 9.54 13.05 14.70
N MET A 131 10.05 13.38 13.51
CA MET A 131 11.47 13.59 13.27
C MET A 131 12.03 14.79 14.05
N ILE A 132 11.28 15.89 14.15
CA ILE A 132 11.64 17.06 14.96
C ILE A 132 11.73 16.67 16.44
N ARG A 133 10.75 15.93 16.96
CA ARG A 133 10.79 15.39 18.34
C ARG A 133 11.99 14.48 18.56
N MET A 134 12.29 13.61 17.61
CA MET A 134 13.47 12.74 17.66
C MET A 134 14.77 13.55 17.73
N ALA A 135 14.91 14.59 16.90
CA ALA A 135 16.06 15.48 16.91
C ALA A 135 16.23 16.18 18.27
N LYS A 136 15.13 16.63 18.88
CA LYS A 136 15.11 17.19 20.25
C LYS A 136 15.57 16.17 21.28
N MET A 137 15.05 14.95 21.23
CA MET A 137 15.42 13.85 22.15
C MET A 137 16.92 13.54 22.10
N GLN A 138 17.54 13.70 20.93
CA GLN A 138 18.99 13.50 20.75
C GLN A 138 19.83 14.73 21.12
N GLY A 139 19.20 15.87 21.44
CA GLY A 139 19.89 17.09 21.86
C GLY A 139 20.51 17.91 20.71
N LEU A 140 20.02 17.77 19.49
CA LEU A 140 20.45 18.60 18.38
C LEU A 140 20.03 20.06 18.60
N LYS A 141 20.75 20.99 17.94
CA LYS A 141 20.45 22.43 17.96
C LYS A 141 20.12 22.95 16.56
N ASP A 142 20.90 22.55 15.58
CA ASP A 142 20.82 23.03 14.21
C ASP A 142 20.00 22.06 13.35
N VAL A 143 18.68 22.28 13.31
CA VAL A 143 17.71 21.44 12.60
C VAL A 143 16.93 22.31 11.61
N TYR A 144 16.96 21.95 10.35
CA TYR A 144 16.40 22.71 9.26
C TYR A 144 15.43 21.86 8.44
N VAL A 145 14.18 22.32 8.30
CA VAL A 145 13.17 21.67 7.45
C VAL A 145 13.11 22.37 6.10
N HIS A 146 13.35 21.61 5.05
CA HIS A 146 13.21 22.01 3.67
C HIS A 146 11.86 21.48 3.16
N ALA A 147 10.89 22.38 3.11
CA ALA A 147 9.50 22.07 2.83
C ALA A 147 9.24 21.99 1.32
N PHE A 148 8.94 20.80 0.82
CA PHE A 148 8.42 20.64 -0.54
C PHE A 148 6.89 20.73 -0.49
N MET A 149 6.31 21.64 -1.29
CA MET A 149 4.89 21.99 -1.25
C MET A 149 4.11 21.08 -2.19
N ASP A 150 2.95 20.57 -1.75
CA ASP A 150 2.19 19.53 -2.48
C ASP A 150 1.23 20.14 -3.53
N GLY A 151 0.04 20.53 -3.14
CA GLY A 151 -0.98 21.10 -4.01
C GLY A 151 -1.51 20.19 -5.11
N ARG A 152 -1.23 18.87 -5.04
CA ARG A 152 -1.65 17.87 -6.03
C ARG A 152 -2.35 16.66 -5.40
N ASP A 153 -1.79 16.14 -4.31
CA ASP A 153 -2.36 15.00 -3.59
C ASP A 153 -3.30 15.47 -2.46
N VAL A 154 -3.36 16.77 -2.23
CA VAL A 154 -4.24 17.50 -1.30
C VAL A 154 -4.75 18.78 -1.99
N ASP A 155 -5.58 19.55 -1.29
CA ASP A 155 -6.07 20.83 -1.79
C ASP A 155 -4.91 21.72 -2.32
N PRO A 156 -5.08 22.37 -3.48
CA PRO A 156 -4.02 23.15 -4.12
C PRO A 156 -3.34 24.22 -3.27
N GLN A 157 -3.98 24.72 -2.21
CA GLN A 157 -3.46 25.76 -1.33
C GLN A 157 -3.45 25.36 0.15
N ALA A 158 -3.36 24.05 0.43
CA ALA A 158 -3.32 23.52 1.80
C ALA A 158 -1.98 23.69 2.52
N GLY A 159 -0.93 24.09 1.83
CA GLY A 159 0.46 24.08 2.32
C GLY A 159 0.69 24.88 3.59
N ALA A 160 0.05 26.05 3.72
CA ALA A 160 0.12 26.86 4.94
C ALA A 160 -0.33 26.08 6.19
N THR A 161 -1.35 25.23 6.08
CA THR A 161 -1.85 24.40 7.19
C THR A 161 -0.79 23.44 7.66
N PHE A 162 -0.09 22.76 6.76
CA PHE A 162 0.96 21.80 7.09
C PHE A 162 2.21 22.49 7.64
N LEU A 163 2.62 23.62 7.06
CA LEU A 163 3.72 24.42 7.59
C LEU A 163 3.44 24.93 9.02
N ASN A 164 2.21 25.38 9.28
CA ASN A 164 1.79 25.81 10.62
C ASN A 164 1.80 24.66 11.62
N GLN A 165 1.43 23.44 11.22
CA GLN A 165 1.53 22.24 12.07
C GLN A 165 3.00 21.93 12.43
N VAL A 166 3.89 21.95 11.44
CA VAL A 166 5.34 21.76 11.65
C VAL A 166 5.91 22.84 12.54
N GLN A 167 5.58 24.13 12.28
CA GLN A 167 6.04 25.26 13.08
C GLN A 167 5.53 25.18 14.52
N LYS A 168 4.29 24.73 14.74
CA LYS A 168 3.74 24.49 16.07
C LYS A 168 4.60 23.45 16.82
N THR A 169 4.92 22.32 16.17
CA THR A 169 5.78 21.29 16.78
C THR A 169 7.17 21.86 17.09
N MET A 170 7.78 22.63 16.20
CA MET A 170 9.06 23.29 16.45
C MET A 170 9.01 24.21 17.68
N ASN A 171 7.93 24.97 17.83
CA ASN A 171 7.73 25.87 18.96
C ASN A 171 7.55 25.09 20.27
N GLU A 172 6.79 24.01 20.28
CA GLU A 172 6.56 23.12 21.42
C GLU A 172 7.86 22.44 21.89
N GLU A 173 8.67 21.97 20.95
CA GLU A 173 9.94 21.30 21.22
C GLU A 173 11.12 22.29 21.46
N GLY A 174 10.94 23.54 21.07
CA GLY A 174 11.98 24.57 21.16
C GLY A 174 13.18 24.31 20.24
N ILE A 175 12.97 23.71 19.07
CA ILE A 175 14.03 23.35 18.12
C ILE A 175 13.49 23.36 16.69
N GLY A 176 14.40 23.70 15.76
CA GLY A 176 14.14 23.61 14.32
C GLY A 176 13.64 24.90 13.69
N HIS A 177 13.84 25.01 12.39
CA HIS A 177 13.43 26.13 11.55
C HIS A 177 12.92 25.63 10.18
N ILE A 178 11.87 26.25 9.65
CA ILE A 178 11.51 26.11 8.24
C ILE A 178 12.51 26.93 7.43
N ALA A 179 13.39 26.24 6.71
CA ALA A 179 14.56 26.82 6.06
C ALA A 179 14.31 27.22 4.61
N THR A 180 13.63 26.35 3.86
CA THR A 180 13.28 26.62 2.46
C THR A 180 11.88 26.16 2.13
N LEU A 181 11.27 26.77 1.11
CA LEU A 181 10.04 26.33 0.46
C LEU A 181 10.34 26.04 -1.00
N SER A 182 9.71 25.00 -1.56
CA SER A 182 9.81 24.68 -2.98
C SER A 182 8.62 23.85 -3.40
N GLY A 183 7.86 24.28 -4.40
CA GLY A 183 6.83 23.44 -5.00
C GLY A 183 7.39 22.11 -5.49
N ARG A 184 6.60 21.04 -5.40
CA ARG A 184 7.00 19.69 -5.87
C ARG A 184 7.35 19.65 -7.35
N TYR A 185 6.82 20.56 -8.15
CA TYR A 185 7.17 20.75 -9.56
C TYR A 185 8.67 20.93 -9.76
N TRP A 186 9.35 21.59 -8.82
CA TRP A 186 10.79 21.87 -8.84
C TRP A 186 11.59 20.77 -8.14
N ALA A 187 11.35 20.58 -6.83
CA ALA A 187 12.16 19.72 -5.98
C ALA A 187 11.90 18.22 -6.17
N MET A 188 10.76 17.84 -6.75
CA MET A 188 10.32 16.46 -6.90
C MET A 188 10.04 16.08 -8.37
N ASP A 189 10.82 16.65 -9.30
CA ASP A 189 10.80 16.22 -10.70
C ASP A 189 11.27 14.76 -10.81
N ARG A 190 10.62 13.97 -11.67
CA ARG A 190 10.95 12.57 -11.95
C ARG A 190 11.26 12.28 -13.42
N ASP A 191 11.09 13.29 -14.27
CA ASP A 191 11.15 13.14 -15.72
C ASP A 191 12.48 13.67 -16.30
N LYS A 192 13.47 13.90 -15.40
CA LYS A 192 14.82 14.39 -15.75
C LYS A 192 14.83 15.79 -16.38
N ASN A 193 13.89 16.63 -15.93
CA ASN A 193 13.88 18.05 -16.22
C ASN A 193 14.90 18.76 -15.30
N PHE A 194 16.19 18.63 -15.60
CA PHE A 194 17.25 19.15 -14.73
C PHE A 194 17.17 20.66 -14.53
N ASP A 195 16.66 21.41 -15.48
CA ASP A 195 16.46 22.85 -15.36
C ASP A 195 15.48 23.20 -14.20
N ARG A 196 14.56 22.29 -13.86
CA ARG A 196 13.65 22.47 -12.71
C ARG A 196 14.36 22.15 -11.40
N ILE A 197 14.93 20.96 -11.31
CA ILE A 197 15.52 20.50 -10.04
C ILE A 197 16.75 21.29 -9.65
N ASP A 198 17.49 21.84 -10.63
CA ASP A 198 18.63 22.71 -10.40
C ASP A 198 18.25 23.99 -9.64
N VAL A 199 17.08 24.58 -9.94
CA VAL A 199 16.57 25.75 -9.20
C VAL A 199 16.35 25.40 -7.72
N ALA A 200 15.73 24.26 -7.43
CA ALA A 200 15.53 23.81 -6.05
C ALA A 200 16.88 23.48 -5.38
N TYR A 201 17.77 22.78 -6.08
CA TYR A 201 19.10 22.41 -5.55
C TYR A 201 19.92 23.63 -5.17
N ARG A 202 19.99 24.66 -6.04
CA ARG A 202 20.74 25.90 -5.77
C ARG A 202 20.19 26.68 -4.57
N VAL A 203 18.87 26.66 -4.36
CA VAL A 203 18.27 27.26 -3.15
C VAL A 203 18.70 26.50 -1.90
N LEU A 204 18.73 25.16 -1.94
CA LEU A 204 19.12 24.32 -0.81
C LEU A 204 20.60 24.50 -0.42
N VAL A 205 21.49 24.60 -1.41
CA VAL A 205 22.94 24.57 -1.19
C VAL A 205 23.55 25.97 -1.16
N ASP A 206 23.11 26.87 -2.03
CA ASP A 206 23.75 28.18 -2.22
C ASP A 206 22.90 29.36 -1.70
N HIS A 207 21.62 29.15 -1.35
CA HIS A 207 20.61 30.21 -1.17
C HIS A 207 20.47 31.09 -2.44
N ASP A 208 20.73 30.50 -3.62
CA ASP A 208 20.58 31.18 -4.90
C ASP A 208 19.11 31.08 -5.38
N GLY A 209 18.32 32.07 -5.03
CA GLY A 209 16.90 32.16 -5.32
C GLY A 209 16.19 33.24 -4.55
N ASN A 210 14.86 33.16 -4.48
CA ASN A 210 14.04 34.09 -3.71
C ASN A 210 14.26 33.92 -2.20
N GLY A 211 14.16 35.03 -1.46
CA GLY A 211 14.19 34.99 0.01
C GLY A 211 12.87 35.39 0.62
N PHE A 212 12.43 34.71 1.67
CA PHE A 212 11.23 35.06 2.44
C PHE A 212 11.56 35.42 3.88
N ASP A 213 10.74 36.30 4.45
CA ASP A 213 10.76 36.63 5.89
C ASP A 213 9.64 35.89 6.64
N ASP A 214 8.49 35.70 6.02
CA ASP A 214 7.34 34.93 6.51
C ASP A 214 6.82 33.99 5.43
N TYR A 215 6.71 32.71 5.73
CA TYR A 215 6.31 31.72 4.75
C TYR A 215 4.82 31.82 4.36
N ASN A 216 3.95 32.23 5.28
CA ASN A 216 2.53 32.43 4.97
C ASN A 216 2.34 33.60 4.01
N GLN A 217 3.09 34.69 4.20
CA GLN A 217 3.06 35.82 3.28
C GLN A 217 3.65 35.42 1.92
N TYR A 218 4.78 34.68 1.94
CA TYR A 218 5.40 34.22 0.69
C TYR A 218 4.43 33.35 -0.13
N LEU A 219 3.70 32.41 0.49
CA LEU A 219 2.72 31.59 -0.21
C LEU A 219 1.60 32.45 -0.83
N LYS A 220 1.06 33.44 -0.10
CA LYS A 220 0.05 34.36 -0.65
C LYS A 220 0.57 35.10 -1.86
N ASP A 221 1.77 35.66 -1.76
CA ASP A 221 2.42 36.38 -2.86
C ASP A 221 2.62 35.46 -4.08
N GLN A 222 2.95 34.18 -3.85
CA GLN A 222 3.08 33.19 -4.91
C GLN A 222 1.75 32.88 -5.58
N TYR A 223 0.66 32.72 -4.84
CA TYR A 223 -0.66 32.46 -5.44
C TYR A 223 -1.17 33.63 -6.29
N GLU A 224 -0.76 34.86 -5.99
CA GLU A 224 -1.04 36.04 -6.83
C GLU A 224 -0.10 36.08 -8.05
N TYR A 225 1.16 35.71 -7.90
CA TYR A 225 2.17 35.79 -8.96
C TYR A 225 2.07 34.65 -9.99
N LEU A 226 1.86 33.40 -9.56
CA LEU A 226 1.89 32.22 -10.43
C LEU A 226 0.96 32.31 -11.66
N PRO A 227 -0.29 32.83 -11.55
CA PRO A 227 -1.14 33.02 -12.73
C PRO A 227 -0.57 34.00 -13.75
N THR A 228 0.22 34.99 -13.33
CA THR A 228 0.82 35.98 -14.23
C THR A 228 1.88 35.37 -15.15
N ILE A 229 2.43 34.21 -14.78
CA ILE A 229 3.41 33.44 -15.57
C ILE A 229 2.81 32.16 -16.17
N GLY A 230 1.48 32.06 -16.22
CA GLY A 230 0.77 30.93 -16.83
C GLY A 230 0.83 29.63 -16.02
N LYS A 231 0.99 29.73 -14.70
CA LYS A 231 0.90 28.61 -13.76
C LYS A 231 -0.38 28.69 -12.94
N GLU A 232 -0.85 27.57 -12.45
CA GLU A 232 -1.97 27.56 -11.50
C GLU A 232 -1.51 28.14 -10.15
N ALA A 233 -2.45 28.80 -9.44
CA ALA A 233 -2.25 29.30 -8.09
C ALA A 233 -2.26 28.13 -7.09
N SER A 234 -1.23 27.32 -7.10
CA SER A 234 -1.11 26.09 -6.35
C SER A 234 0.26 25.94 -5.69
N ASP A 235 0.28 25.29 -4.56
CA ASP A 235 1.49 24.86 -3.83
C ASP A 235 2.47 24.10 -4.74
N GLU A 236 1.96 23.33 -5.71
CA GLU A 236 2.76 22.54 -6.64
C GLU A 236 3.83 23.39 -7.36
N PHE A 237 3.51 24.63 -7.68
CA PHE A 237 4.34 25.51 -8.50
C PHE A 237 5.08 26.60 -7.72
N VAL A 238 4.95 26.64 -6.39
CA VAL A 238 5.66 27.62 -5.53
C VAL A 238 7.14 27.63 -5.89
N ILE A 239 7.62 28.83 -6.25
CA ILE A 239 9.01 29.01 -6.67
C ILE A 239 9.93 28.79 -5.48
N PRO A 240 11.06 28.05 -5.67
CA PRO A 240 12.00 27.78 -4.59
C PRO A 240 12.51 29.06 -3.91
N ALA A 241 12.50 29.04 -2.58
CA ALA A 241 12.92 30.19 -1.76
C ALA A 241 13.54 29.74 -0.43
N TYR A 242 14.40 30.59 0.14
CA TYR A 242 15.04 30.37 1.42
C TYR A 242 14.63 31.41 2.47
N LYS A 243 14.67 31.04 3.76
CA LYS A 243 14.43 31.96 4.89
C LYS A 243 15.60 32.92 5.05
N LYS A 244 15.32 34.24 4.89
CA LYS A 244 16.35 35.29 5.07
C LYS A 244 16.87 35.32 6.49
N GLY A 245 18.14 35.62 6.64
CA GLY A 245 18.81 35.72 7.93
C GLY A 245 19.05 34.41 8.66
N LEU A 246 18.71 33.27 8.06
CA LEU A 246 18.94 31.94 8.61
C LEU A 246 20.12 31.27 7.88
N ASP A 247 21.13 30.82 8.64
CA ASP A 247 22.25 30.05 8.08
C ASP A 247 21.87 28.58 7.95
N SER A 248 21.10 28.28 6.88
CA SER A 248 20.53 26.96 6.63
C SER A 248 20.98 26.33 5.30
N LYS A 249 22.07 26.83 4.73
CA LYS A 249 22.71 26.18 3.57
C LYS A 249 23.16 24.77 3.94
N ILE A 250 23.00 23.85 3.00
CA ILE A 250 23.55 22.52 3.16
C ILE A 250 25.03 22.57 2.79
N GLU A 251 25.87 22.06 3.67
CA GLU A 251 27.32 22.11 3.56
C GLU A 251 27.94 20.71 3.62
N ASP A 252 29.20 20.60 3.22
CA ASP A 252 29.95 19.33 3.27
C ASP A 252 29.91 18.72 4.68
N GLY A 253 29.60 17.43 4.75
CA GLY A 253 29.53 16.67 6.00
C GLY A 253 28.22 16.79 6.77
N ASP A 254 27.26 17.60 6.31
CA ASP A 254 25.94 17.69 6.93
C ASP A 254 25.14 16.38 6.78
N SER A 255 24.11 16.24 7.61
CA SER A 255 23.18 15.11 7.52
C SER A 255 21.88 15.55 6.87
N ILE A 256 21.40 14.73 5.93
CA ILE A 256 20.10 14.91 5.28
C ILE A 256 19.23 13.68 5.55
N ILE A 257 18.01 13.89 6.04
CA ILE A 257 16.99 12.85 6.17
C ILE A 257 15.82 13.20 5.27
N PHE A 258 15.55 12.35 4.25
CA PHE A 258 14.41 12.55 3.37
C PHE A 258 13.23 11.71 3.84
N MET A 259 12.17 12.37 4.33
CA MET A 259 11.02 11.74 4.97
C MET A 259 10.01 11.12 4.00
N ASN A 260 10.13 11.38 2.70
CA ASN A 260 9.25 10.76 1.72
C ASN A 260 9.47 9.24 1.69
N PHE A 261 8.37 8.48 1.66
CA PHE A 261 8.42 7.01 1.62
C PHE A 261 8.10 6.43 0.24
N ARG A 262 7.52 7.20 -0.69
CA ARG A 262 7.31 6.80 -2.09
C ARG A 262 8.50 7.22 -2.95
N PRO A 263 9.10 6.25 -3.70
CA PRO A 263 10.40 6.47 -4.36
C PRO A 263 10.36 7.41 -5.56
N ASP A 264 9.37 7.28 -6.45
CA ASP A 264 9.38 7.78 -7.83
C ASP A 264 9.80 9.26 -7.98
N ARG A 265 9.39 10.12 -7.07
CA ARG A 265 9.72 11.55 -7.07
C ARG A 265 10.85 11.94 -6.11
N ALA A 266 11.35 10.99 -5.32
CA ALA A 266 12.49 11.21 -4.44
C ALA A 266 13.83 10.86 -5.11
N ILE A 267 13.82 10.00 -6.14
CA ILE A 267 15.01 9.45 -6.81
C ILE A 267 15.92 10.56 -7.33
N GLN A 268 15.38 11.51 -8.08
CA GLN A 268 16.19 12.43 -8.85
C GLN A 268 17.03 13.37 -7.97
N ILE A 269 16.40 14.05 -7.02
CA ILE A 269 17.12 14.93 -6.10
C ILE A 269 18.08 14.15 -5.19
N SER A 270 17.65 12.97 -4.68
CA SER A 270 18.51 12.13 -3.85
C SER A 270 19.74 11.61 -4.59
N THR A 271 19.59 11.27 -5.88
CA THR A 271 20.73 10.86 -6.72
C THR A 271 21.70 12.02 -6.90
N ILE A 272 21.22 13.26 -7.09
CA ILE A 272 22.08 14.44 -7.22
C ILE A 272 22.92 14.66 -5.96
N PHE A 273 22.34 14.51 -4.77
CA PHE A 273 23.08 14.66 -3.50
C PHE A 273 24.03 13.50 -3.19
N THR A 274 23.72 12.28 -3.62
CA THR A 274 24.46 11.07 -3.19
C THR A 274 25.33 10.44 -4.26
N ASN A 275 25.06 10.73 -5.53
CA ASN A 275 25.74 10.13 -6.69
C ASN A 275 25.65 11.07 -7.91
N PRO A 276 26.21 12.27 -7.85
CA PRO A 276 26.07 13.28 -8.90
C PRO A 276 26.61 12.80 -10.26
N GLU A 277 27.64 11.93 -10.27
CA GLU A 277 28.21 11.35 -11.48
C GLU A 277 27.22 10.52 -12.31
N PHE A 278 26.17 10.00 -11.67
CA PHE A 278 25.14 9.21 -12.36
C PHE A 278 24.46 10.01 -13.47
N TYR A 279 24.09 11.27 -13.20
CA TYR A 279 23.43 12.12 -14.20
C TYR A 279 24.41 12.82 -15.13
N ALA A 280 25.67 12.96 -14.74
CA ALA A 280 26.73 13.44 -15.62
C ALA A 280 27.00 12.46 -16.77
N ASN A 281 26.80 11.17 -16.55
CA ASN A 281 27.13 10.08 -17.48
C ASN A 281 25.88 9.29 -17.91
N PRO A 282 25.02 9.84 -18.81
CA PRO A 282 23.81 9.18 -19.25
C PRO A 282 24.10 7.90 -20.04
N SER A 283 23.30 6.86 -19.77
CA SER A 283 23.30 5.64 -20.59
C SER A 283 22.76 5.91 -22.01
N LYS A 284 23.09 5.04 -22.94
CA LYS A 284 22.51 5.06 -24.30
C LYS A 284 21.29 4.14 -24.36
N LYS A 285 20.25 4.60 -25.04
CA LYS A 285 19.08 3.79 -25.41
C LYS A 285 19.41 2.82 -26.53
N ALA A 286 18.52 1.89 -26.83
CA ALA A 286 18.68 0.93 -27.92
C ALA A 286 18.86 1.59 -29.31
N ASP A 287 18.31 2.78 -29.51
CA ASP A 287 18.43 3.59 -30.72
C ASP A 287 19.72 4.42 -30.78
N GLY A 288 20.61 4.32 -29.77
CA GLY A 288 21.88 5.06 -29.67
C GLY A 288 21.74 6.46 -29.08
N THR A 289 20.55 6.98 -28.85
CA THR A 289 20.33 8.29 -28.21
C THR A 289 20.63 8.23 -26.71
N LEU A 290 20.94 9.37 -26.09
CA LEU A 290 21.14 9.46 -24.65
C LEU A 290 19.80 9.28 -23.90
N ALA A 291 19.83 8.56 -22.79
CA ALA A 291 18.66 8.35 -21.95
C ALA A 291 18.18 9.66 -21.26
N TRP A 292 19.08 10.61 -21.07
CA TRP A 292 18.83 11.97 -20.58
C TRP A 292 19.95 12.93 -21.01
N LYS A 293 19.72 14.25 -20.90
CA LYS A 293 20.75 15.29 -21.08
C LYS A 293 21.73 15.22 -19.90
N PRO A 294 23.06 15.18 -20.13
CA PRO A 294 24.03 15.21 -19.04
C PRO A 294 23.81 16.39 -18.10
N TYR A 295 23.86 16.11 -16.80
CA TYR A 295 23.66 17.13 -15.77
C TYR A 295 24.65 16.94 -14.62
N THR A 296 25.27 18.04 -14.20
CA THR A 296 26.09 18.14 -12.98
C THR A 296 25.73 19.44 -12.27
N PRO A 297 25.40 19.41 -10.96
CA PRO A 297 25.14 20.64 -10.23
C PRO A 297 26.42 21.51 -10.17
N LYS A 298 26.24 22.84 -10.14
CA LYS A 298 27.34 23.79 -10.06
C LYS A 298 28.22 23.61 -8.82
N HIS A 299 27.59 23.27 -7.70
CA HIS A 299 28.24 23.00 -6.43
C HIS A 299 27.92 21.55 -6.02
N VAL A 300 28.92 20.69 -6.03
CA VAL A 300 28.82 19.29 -5.62
C VAL A 300 29.27 19.16 -4.18
N LEU A 301 28.36 18.75 -3.29
CA LEU A 301 28.65 18.53 -1.87
C LEU A 301 29.38 17.19 -1.65
N LYS A 302 30.18 17.13 -0.58
CA LYS A 302 30.97 15.97 -0.19
C LYS A 302 30.58 15.49 1.20
N ASP A 303 30.78 14.19 1.43
CA ASP A 303 30.66 13.56 2.75
C ASP A 303 29.27 13.76 3.42
N ILE A 304 28.22 13.96 2.62
CA ILE A 304 26.86 14.10 3.11
C ILE A 304 26.38 12.77 3.71
N HIS A 305 25.93 12.80 4.96
CA HIS A 305 25.28 11.66 5.58
C HIS A 305 23.78 11.63 5.18
N TYR A 306 23.48 10.93 4.06
CA TYR A 306 22.13 10.93 3.49
C TYR A 306 21.33 9.70 3.92
N VAL A 307 20.12 9.93 4.47
CA VAL A 307 19.20 8.88 4.88
C VAL A 307 17.90 8.98 4.08
N CYS A 308 17.59 7.90 3.36
CA CYS A 308 16.30 7.70 2.71
C CYS A 308 15.35 7.01 3.69
N THR A 309 14.14 7.51 3.86
CA THR A 309 13.14 6.83 4.68
C THR A 309 12.81 5.43 4.15
N MET A 310 12.69 5.27 2.84
CA MET A 310 12.56 3.98 2.15
C MET A 310 13.64 3.86 1.05
N LYS A 311 13.85 2.67 0.51
CA LYS A 311 14.71 2.50 -0.67
C LYS A 311 14.10 3.23 -1.87
N TYR A 312 14.85 4.16 -2.49
CA TYR A 312 14.36 4.89 -3.66
C TYR A 312 14.81 4.23 -4.97
N ALA A 313 16.11 4.09 -5.19
CA ALA A 313 16.69 3.42 -6.36
C ALA A 313 18.15 3.04 -6.09
N ASP A 314 18.71 2.19 -6.94
CA ASP A 314 20.14 1.79 -6.84
C ASP A 314 21.10 2.94 -7.21
N SER A 315 20.61 3.96 -7.91
CA SER A 315 21.38 5.20 -8.20
C SER A 315 21.57 6.06 -6.95
N VAL A 316 20.72 5.94 -5.93
CA VAL A 316 20.81 6.68 -4.67
C VAL A 316 21.72 5.93 -3.70
N LYS A 317 22.78 6.59 -3.22
CA LYS A 317 23.81 6.00 -2.34
C LYS A 317 23.60 6.31 -0.85
N GLY A 318 22.40 6.74 -0.47
CA GLY A 318 22.04 6.97 0.94
C GLY A 318 21.78 5.66 1.72
N THR A 319 21.79 5.77 3.04
CA THR A 319 21.34 4.69 3.93
C THR A 319 19.81 4.63 3.96
N ILE A 320 19.24 3.48 4.26
CA ILE A 320 17.78 3.24 4.23
C ILE A 320 17.27 3.02 5.65
N ALA A 321 16.34 3.85 6.10
CA ALA A 321 15.80 3.80 7.46
C ALA A 321 14.77 2.67 7.66
N PHE A 322 13.84 2.52 6.71
CA PHE A 322 12.84 1.46 6.70
C PHE A 322 12.93 0.66 5.42
N SER A 323 12.65 -0.63 5.50
CA SER A 323 12.49 -1.50 4.35
C SER A 323 11.25 -2.36 4.55
N LEU A 324 10.50 -2.55 3.48
CA LEU A 324 9.44 -3.54 3.50
C LEU A 324 10.09 -4.93 3.55
N PRO A 325 9.64 -5.81 4.46
CA PRO A 325 10.18 -7.16 4.55
C PRO A 325 9.88 -7.90 3.23
N LYS A 326 10.84 -8.71 2.78
CA LYS A 326 10.56 -9.64 1.68
C LYS A 326 9.44 -10.58 2.10
N ILE A 327 8.46 -10.76 1.21
CA ILE A 327 7.39 -11.72 1.42
C ILE A 327 7.93 -13.09 1.01
N THR A 328 8.30 -13.87 1.99
CA THR A 328 8.81 -15.26 1.85
C THR A 328 7.95 -16.19 2.68
N ASN A 329 8.03 -17.47 2.39
CA ASN A 329 7.23 -18.50 3.06
C ASN A 329 5.72 -18.17 3.03
N THR A 330 5.24 -17.73 1.86
CA THR A 330 3.80 -17.63 1.61
C THR A 330 3.14 -19.01 1.65
N LEU A 331 1.81 -19.05 1.75
CA LEU A 331 1.09 -20.33 1.69
C LEU A 331 1.47 -21.13 0.45
N GLY A 332 1.57 -20.49 -0.72
CA GLY A 332 2.00 -21.15 -1.95
C GLY A 332 3.39 -21.76 -1.87
N GLU A 333 4.36 -21.01 -1.34
CA GLU A 333 5.73 -21.53 -1.13
C GLU A 333 5.77 -22.63 -0.06
N PHE A 334 5.04 -22.48 1.04
CA PHE A 334 4.94 -23.51 2.08
C PHE A 334 4.42 -24.83 1.50
N LEU A 335 3.34 -24.79 0.73
CA LEU A 335 2.76 -25.96 0.09
C LEU A 335 3.77 -26.64 -0.86
N ALA A 336 4.43 -25.85 -1.71
CA ALA A 336 5.41 -26.34 -2.66
C ALA A 336 6.64 -26.98 -1.97
N ASN A 337 7.16 -26.33 -0.91
CA ASN A 337 8.33 -26.80 -0.16
C ASN A 337 8.05 -28.07 0.65
N ASN A 338 6.79 -28.29 1.03
CA ASN A 338 6.35 -29.47 1.77
C ASN A 338 5.71 -30.56 0.87
N ASN A 339 5.83 -30.43 -0.45
CA ASN A 339 5.31 -31.35 -1.46
C ASN A 339 3.78 -31.54 -1.45
N TYR A 340 3.03 -30.55 -0.96
CA TYR A 340 1.59 -30.48 -1.14
C TYR A 340 1.24 -30.05 -2.57
N THR A 341 0.18 -30.62 -3.11
CA THR A 341 -0.38 -30.21 -4.40
C THR A 341 -1.39 -29.10 -4.20
N GLN A 342 -1.36 -28.11 -5.09
CA GLN A 342 -2.27 -26.96 -5.01
C GLN A 342 -2.88 -26.60 -6.37
N LEU A 343 -4.10 -26.05 -6.34
CA LEU A 343 -4.78 -25.50 -7.50
C LEU A 343 -5.13 -24.03 -7.25
N ARG A 344 -4.87 -23.18 -8.24
CA ARG A 344 -5.32 -21.79 -8.29
C ARG A 344 -6.27 -21.63 -9.46
N ILE A 345 -7.49 -21.15 -9.20
CA ILE A 345 -8.51 -21.02 -10.26
C ILE A 345 -9.33 -19.75 -10.05
N ALA A 346 -9.47 -18.98 -11.11
CA ALA A 346 -10.33 -17.81 -11.17
C ALA A 346 -10.63 -17.45 -12.62
N GLU A 347 -11.58 -16.55 -12.84
CA GLU A 347 -11.76 -15.91 -14.13
C GLU A 347 -10.76 -14.76 -14.35
N THR A 348 -10.63 -14.27 -15.60
CA THR A 348 -9.58 -13.32 -16.03
C THR A 348 -9.39 -12.15 -15.09
N GLU A 349 -10.47 -11.53 -14.61
CA GLU A 349 -10.43 -10.34 -13.74
C GLU A 349 -9.74 -10.60 -12.38
N LYS A 350 -9.81 -11.84 -11.90
CA LYS A 350 -9.26 -12.20 -10.57
C LYS A 350 -8.18 -13.28 -10.62
N TYR A 351 -7.71 -13.65 -11.81
CA TYR A 351 -6.64 -14.64 -11.93
C TYR A 351 -5.31 -14.18 -11.33
N ALA A 352 -4.93 -12.92 -11.56
CA ALA A 352 -3.73 -12.36 -10.95
C ALA A 352 -3.83 -12.32 -9.40
N HIS A 353 -5.05 -12.19 -8.86
CA HIS A 353 -5.26 -12.13 -7.41
C HIS A 353 -4.99 -13.48 -6.74
N VAL A 354 -5.41 -14.59 -7.35
CA VAL A 354 -5.12 -15.93 -6.79
C VAL A 354 -3.72 -16.45 -7.15
N THR A 355 -2.94 -15.76 -7.98
CA THR A 355 -1.58 -16.13 -8.38
C THR A 355 -0.55 -15.09 -7.94
N PHE A 356 -0.35 -14.05 -8.73
CA PHE A 356 0.66 -13.00 -8.53
C PHE A 356 0.56 -12.30 -7.16
N PHE A 357 -0.63 -11.76 -6.84
CA PHE A 357 -0.81 -11.04 -5.57
C PHE A 357 -0.82 -11.98 -4.37
N PHE A 358 -1.42 -13.14 -4.49
CA PHE A 358 -1.48 -14.13 -3.42
C PHE A 358 -0.10 -14.63 -2.97
N ASP A 359 0.80 -14.85 -3.91
CA ASP A 359 2.16 -15.30 -3.63
C ASP A 359 3.13 -14.14 -3.34
N GLY A 360 2.73 -12.89 -3.61
CA GLY A 360 3.58 -11.71 -3.54
C GLY A 360 4.66 -11.69 -4.63
N THR A 361 5.42 -10.59 -4.71
CA THR A 361 6.58 -10.46 -5.58
C THR A 361 7.87 -10.77 -4.85
N ILE A 362 8.89 -11.25 -5.57
CA ILE A 362 10.17 -11.63 -4.96
C ILE A 362 10.87 -10.43 -4.31
N ASN A 363 10.83 -9.26 -4.97
CA ASN A 363 11.60 -8.08 -4.56
C ASN A 363 10.80 -6.77 -4.56
N TYR A 364 9.47 -6.80 -4.60
CA TYR A 364 8.61 -5.61 -4.84
C TYR A 364 8.89 -4.92 -6.18
N ASP A 365 9.49 -5.63 -7.13
CA ASP A 365 9.84 -5.13 -8.46
C ASP A 365 8.72 -5.31 -9.49
N GLY A 366 7.59 -5.88 -9.08
CA GLY A 366 6.46 -6.16 -9.95
C GLY A 366 6.65 -7.40 -10.84
N VAL A 367 7.72 -8.18 -10.61
CA VAL A 367 7.97 -9.41 -11.37
C VAL A 367 7.24 -10.58 -10.72
N GLU A 368 6.44 -11.31 -11.49
CA GLU A 368 5.75 -12.51 -11.05
C GLU A 368 6.76 -13.60 -10.64
N ARG A 369 6.45 -14.30 -9.55
CA ARG A 369 7.26 -15.44 -9.12
C ARG A 369 7.20 -16.56 -10.16
N PRO A 370 8.28 -17.36 -10.29
CA PRO A 370 8.22 -18.59 -11.07
C PRO A 370 7.09 -19.52 -10.58
N GLU A 371 6.60 -20.36 -11.47
CA GLU A 371 5.58 -21.35 -11.13
C GLU A 371 6.07 -22.27 -9.97
N LEU A 372 5.25 -22.36 -8.93
CA LEU A 372 5.58 -23.14 -7.74
C LEU A 372 5.42 -24.65 -8.02
N LYS A 373 6.32 -25.47 -7.49
CA LYS A 373 6.24 -26.93 -7.61
C LYS A 373 4.89 -27.45 -7.09
N GLY A 374 4.23 -28.29 -7.87
CA GLY A 374 2.94 -28.88 -7.50
C GLY A 374 1.75 -27.92 -7.59
N CYS A 375 1.95 -26.70 -8.11
CA CYS A 375 0.90 -25.72 -8.34
C CYS A 375 0.32 -25.86 -9.75
N ARG A 376 -0.98 -26.11 -9.83
CA ARG A 376 -1.78 -26.05 -11.06
C ARG A 376 -2.49 -24.70 -11.11
N ARG A 377 -2.56 -24.12 -12.30
CA ARG A 377 -3.22 -22.82 -12.51
C ARG A 377 -4.26 -22.98 -13.62
N VAL A 378 -5.50 -22.57 -13.35
CA VAL A 378 -6.61 -22.64 -14.31
C VAL A 378 -7.22 -21.25 -14.46
N LEU A 379 -7.08 -20.69 -15.66
CA LEU A 379 -7.68 -19.41 -16.06
C LEU A 379 -8.96 -19.66 -16.82
N ILE A 380 -10.06 -19.08 -16.39
CA ILE A 380 -11.33 -19.07 -17.10
C ILE A 380 -11.55 -17.69 -17.71
N PRO A 381 -11.77 -17.56 -19.03
CA PRO A 381 -12.02 -16.26 -19.63
C PRO A 381 -13.28 -15.59 -19.06
N SER A 382 -13.15 -14.32 -18.65
CA SER A 382 -14.29 -13.47 -18.28
C SER A 382 -15.15 -13.15 -19.52
N PRO A 383 -16.45 -12.86 -19.36
CA PRO A 383 -17.30 -12.49 -20.47
C PRO A 383 -16.86 -11.16 -21.11
N LYS A 384 -16.98 -11.07 -22.43
CA LYS A 384 -16.64 -9.85 -23.19
C LYS A 384 -17.84 -8.92 -23.27
N VAL A 385 -18.14 -8.23 -22.18
CA VAL A 385 -19.21 -7.22 -22.09
C VAL A 385 -18.62 -5.86 -21.76
N ALA A 386 -19.36 -4.77 -21.99
CA ALA A 386 -18.89 -3.42 -21.70
C ALA A 386 -18.79 -3.18 -20.18
N THR A 387 -19.80 -3.65 -19.45
CA THR A 387 -19.88 -3.60 -17.97
C THR A 387 -20.52 -4.90 -17.48
N TYR A 388 -20.14 -5.35 -16.29
CA TYR A 388 -20.56 -6.68 -15.79
C TYR A 388 -22.00 -6.74 -15.26
N ASP A 389 -22.69 -5.62 -15.11
CA ASP A 389 -24.16 -5.60 -14.91
C ASP A 389 -24.94 -6.20 -16.09
N MET A 390 -24.36 -6.19 -17.30
CA MET A 390 -24.96 -6.82 -18.49
C MET A 390 -24.92 -8.35 -18.43
N GLN A 391 -24.05 -8.94 -17.63
CA GLN A 391 -23.91 -10.37 -17.40
C GLN A 391 -23.44 -10.64 -15.95
N PRO A 392 -24.32 -10.49 -14.94
CA PRO A 392 -23.93 -10.54 -13.52
C PRO A 392 -23.39 -11.90 -13.05
N GLU A 393 -23.78 -13.01 -13.71
CA GLU A 393 -23.20 -14.32 -13.47
C GLU A 393 -21.74 -14.43 -13.91
N MET A 394 -21.26 -13.52 -14.72
CA MET A 394 -19.90 -13.50 -15.26
C MET A 394 -19.48 -14.89 -15.76
N SER A 395 -18.36 -15.43 -15.28
CA SER A 395 -17.93 -16.79 -15.59
C SER A 395 -18.01 -17.74 -14.37
N ALA A 396 -18.75 -17.40 -13.32
CA ALA A 396 -18.79 -18.17 -12.08
C ALA A 396 -19.16 -19.64 -12.29
N TYR A 397 -20.19 -19.94 -13.08
CA TYR A 397 -20.57 -21.32 -13.39
C TYR A 397 -19.49 -22.10 -14.13
N LYS A 398 -18.75 -21.46 -15.05
CA LYS A 398 -17.63 -22.07 -15.75
C LYS A 398 -16.44 -22.32 -14.82
N VAL A 399 -16.18 -21.41 -13.89
CA VAL A 399 -15.18 -21.59 -12.84
C VAL A 399 -15.56 -22.80 -11.97
N LEU A 400 -16.82 -22.89 -11.54
CA LEU A 400 -17.33 -24.01 -10.75
C LEU A 400 -17.17 -25.34 -11.50
N ASP A 401 -17.62 -25.43 -12.75
CA ASP A 401 -17.55 -26.65 -13.54
C ASP A 401 -16.09 -27.09 -13.76
N ALA A 402 -15.20 -26.15 -14.08
CA ALA A 402 -13.78 -26.43 -14.23
C ALA A 402 -13.16 -26.90 -12.91
N LEU A 403 -13.51 -26.26 -11.79
CA LEU A 403 -13.03 -26.63 -10.46
C LEU A 403 -13.44 -28.06 -10.08
N ILE A 404 -14.72 -28.40 -10.24
CA ILE A 404 -15.21 -29.76 -9.96
C ILE A 404 -14.51 -30.78 -10.85
N ASN A 405 -14.28 -30.48 -12.11
CA ASN A 405 -13.54 -31.36 -13.02
C ASN A 405 -12.09 -31.57 -12.56
N GLU A 406 -11.39 -30.52 -12.10
CA GLU A 406 -10.03 -30.63 -11.54
C GLU A 406 -10.01 -31.46 -10.25
N LEU A 407 -10.97 -31.23 -9.34
CA LEU A 407 -11.12 -31.96 -8.09
C LEU A 407 -11.37 -33.46 -8.32
N ASN A 408 -12.18 -33.81 -9.34
CA ASN A 408 -12.47 -35.21 -9.67
C ASN A 408 -11.31 -35.91 -10.40
N LYS A 409 -10.42 -35.15 -11.04
CA LYS A 409 -9.34 -35.69 -11.87
C LYS A 409 -8.00 -35.78 -11.14
N PHE A 410 -7.73 -34.92 -10.17
CA PHE A 410 -6.44 -34.82 -9.50
C PHE A 410 -6.56 -34.92 -7.98
N ASP A 411 -5.58 -35.56 -7.36
CA ASP A 411 -5.44 -35.61 -5.89
C ASP A 411 -4.83 -34.29 -5.38
N LEU A 412 -5.67 -33.30 -5.11
CA LEU A 412 -5.27 -31.98 -4.62
C LEU A 412 -5.30 -31.90 -3.09
N ASP A 413 -4.31 -31.25 -2.49
CA ASP A 413 -4.28 -30.99 -1.06
C ASP A 413 -4.97 -29.65 -0.71
N VAL A 414 -4.68 -28.58 -1.50
CA VAL A 414 -5.26 -27.25 -1.28
C VAL A 414 -5.72 -26.66 -2.61
N VAL A 415 -6.90 -26.05 -2.58
CA VAL A 415 -7.46 -25.32 -3.71
C VAL A 415 -7.74 -23.90 -3.29
N ILE A 416 -7.40 -22.92 -4.13
CA ILE A 416 -7.76 -21.52 -3.94
C ILE A 416 -8.58 -21.09 -5.16
N VAL A 417 -9.84 -20.77 -4.91
CA VAL A 417 -10.79 -20.30 -5.92
C VAL A 417 -11.29 -18.90 -5.57
N ASN A 418 -11.38 -18.04 -6.56
CA ASN A 418 -12.01 -16.72 -6.43
C ASN A 418 -13.20 -16.63 -7.38
N PHE A 419 -14.33 -16.15 -6.85
CA PHE A 419 -15.50 -15.74 -7.60
C PHE A 419 -15.59 -14.23 -7.63
N ALA A 420 -15.46 -13.62 -8.80
CA ALA A 420 -15.29 -12.18 -9.02
C ALA A 420 -16.57 -11.35 -8.86
N ASN A 421 -17.72 -11.99 -8.82
CA ASN A 421 -19.00 -11.38 -9.13
C ASN A 421 -19.39 -10.21 -8.23
N CYS A 422 -19.29 -10.37 -6.89
CA CYS A 422 -19.77 -9.35 -5.94
C CYS A 422 -18.94 -8.07 -6.04
N ASP A 423 -17.65 -8.18 -6.39
CA ASP A 423 -16.79 -7.02 -6.60
C ASP A 423 -17.02 -6.38 -7.98
N MET A 424 -16.84 -7.15 -9.04
CA MET A 424 -16.88 -6.62 -10.40
C MET A 424 -18.25 -6.06 -10.80
N VAL A 425 -19.34 -6.71 -10.37
CA VAL A 425 -20.69 -6.21 -10.58
C VAL A 425 -21.01 -5.10 -9.58
N GLY A 426 -20.51 -5.19 -8.35
CA GLY A 426 -20.65 -4.17 -7.29
C GLY A 426 -20.17 -2.78 -7.75
N HIS A 427 -19.07 -2.73 -8.49
CA HIS A 427 -18.54 -1.49 -9.07
C HIS A 427 -19.49 -0.78 -10.05
N THR A 428 -20.53 -1.45 -10.53
CA THR A 428 -21.55 -0.83 -11.38
C THR A 428 -22.64 -0.11 -10.59
N ALA A 429 -22.80 -0.45 -9.31
CA ALA A 429 -23.87 0.03 -8.42
C ALA A 429 -25.29 -0.17 -9.02
N ILE A 430 -25.48 -1.19 -9.88
CA ILE A 430 -26.78 -1.55 -10.45
C ILE A 430 -27.43 -2.62 -9.57
N ASP A 431 -28.38 -2.24 -8.75
CA ASP A 431 -29.03 -3.03 -7.70
C ASP A 431 -29.38 -4.47 -8.15
N ASN A 432 -30.29 -4.62 -9.12
CA ASN A 432 -30.73 -5.93 -9.61
C ASN A 432 -29.58 -6.82 -10.14
N ALA A 433 -28.52 -6.19 -10.69
CA ALA A 433 -27.37 -6.91 -11.18
C ALA A 433 -26.49 -7.42 -10.04
N VAL A 434 -26.27 -6.58 -9.02
CA VAL A 434 -25.49 -6.99 -7.85
C VAL A 434 -26.22 -8.06 -7.04
N VAL A 435 -27.54 -7.95 -6.84
CA VAL A 435 -28.36 -9.00 -6.23
C VAL A 435 -28.18 -10.31 -7.01
N LYS A 436 -28.28 -10.27 -8.35
CA LYS A 436 -28.09 -11.46 -9.19
C LYS A 436 -26.68 -12.05 -9.10
N ALA A 437 -25.67 -11.22 -8.96
CA ALA A 437 -24.29 -11.65 -8.72
C ALA A 437 -24.17 -12.43 -7.39
N VAL A 438 -24.75 -11.92 -6.31
CA VAL A 438 -24.78 -12.60 -5.00
C VAL A 438 -25.51 -13.95 -5.08
N GLU A 439 -26.68 -14.02 -5.72
CA GLU A 439 -27.44 -15.27 -5.92
C GLU A 439 -26.68 -16.30 -6.77
N THR A 440 -25.87 -15.84 -7.72
CA THR A 440 -24.99 -16.70 -8.52
C THR A 440 -23.90 -17.33 -7.63
N ILE A 441 -23.29 -16.53 -6.76
CA ILE A 441 -22.29 -17.00 -5.81
C ILE A 441 -22.91 -17.98 -4.81
N ASP A 442 -24.09 -17.68 -4.28
CA ASP A 442 -24.83 -18.61 -3.41
C ASP A 442 -24.96 -20.00 -4.04
N THR A 443 -25.36 -20.05 -5.30
CA THR A 443 -25.50 -21.30 -6.05
C THR A 443 -24.16 -22.03 -6.22
N CYS A 444 -23.11 -21.31 -6.57
CA CYS A 444 -21.78 -21.89 -6.80
C CYS A 444 -21.16 -22.43 -5.50
N VAL A 445 -21.24 -21.64 -4.42
CA VAL A 445 -20.73 -22.02 -3.10
C VAL A 445 -21.50 -23.22 -2.54
N GLY A 446 -22.84 -23.22 -2.67
CA GLY A 446 -23.68 -24.36 -2.26
C GLY A 446 -23.23 -25.67 -2.89
N LYS A 447 -23.07 -25.70 -4.22
CA LYS A 447 -22.61 -26.88 -4.95
C LYS A 447 -21.21 -27.34 -4.55
N LEU A 448 -20.30 -26.41 -4.24
CA LEU A 448 -18.95 -26.76 -3.77
C LEU A 448 -19.00 -27.36 -2.35
N VAL A 449 -19.83 -26.84 -1.47
CA VAL A 449 -20.02 -27.40 -0.13
C VAL A 449 -20.61 -28.82 -0.23
N ASP A 450 -21.63 -29.01 -1.06
CA ASP A 450 -22.23 -30.34 -1.29
C ASP A 450 -21.18 -31.33 -1.81
N TRP A 451 -20.33 -30.92 -2.76
CA TRP A 451 -19.21 -31.74 -3.24
C TRP A 451 -18.24 -32.08 -2.09
N CYS A 452 -17.89 -31.11 -1.22
CA CYS A 452 -17.02 -31.35 -0.07
C CYS A 452 -17.63 -32.34 0.92
N GLU A 453 -18.92 -32.21 1.22
CA GLU A 453 -19.64 -33.14 2.11
C GLU A 453 -19.60 -34.58 1.56
N GLU A 454 -19.84 -34.76 0.25
CA GLU A 454 -19.82 -36.06 -0.41
C GLU A 454 -18.43 -36.69 -0.48
N ASN A 455 -17.37 -35.87 -0.63
CA ASN A 455 -16.00 -36.33 -0.86
C ASN A 455 -15.08 -36.18 0.35
N GLY A 456 -15.60 -35.66 1.47
CA GLY A 456 -14.86 -35.47 2.72
C GLY A 456 -13.86 -34.32 2.68
N GLY A 457 -14.03 -33.34 1.77
CA GLY A 457 -13.27 -32.10 1.73
C GLY A 457 -13.65 -31.16 2.86
N THR A 458 -12.83 -30.14 3.08
CA THR A 458 -13.13 -29.02 4.00
C THR A 458 -13.05 -27.71 3.23
N MET A 459 -14.04 -26.86 3.37
CA MET A 459 -14.07 -25.58 2.70
C MET A 459 -13.94 -24.43 3.71
N LEU A 460 -13.08 -23.46 3.42
CA LEU A 460 -13.02 -22.16 4.06
C LEU A 460 -13.67 -21.16 3.12
N ILE A 461 -14.68 -20.46 3.59
CA ILE A 461 -15.47 -19.49 2.81
C ILE A 461 -15.22 -18.11 3.40
N THR A 462 -14.77 -17.18 2.57
CA THR A 462 -14.47 -15.81 2.99
C THR A 462 -14.63 -14.83 1.82
N ALA A 463 -14.33 -13.57 2.07
CA ALA A 463 -14.09 -12.56 1.06
C ALA A 463 -12.78 -11.82 1.37
N ASP A 464 -12.29 -11.04 0.46
CA ASP A 464 -11.05 -10.28 0.57
C ASP A 464 -11.27 -8.80 0.94
N HIS A 465 -12.46 -8.27 0.69
CA HIS A 465 -12.98 -6.96 1.10
C HIS A 465 -14.49 -6.90 0.89
N GLY A 466 -15.13 -5.79 1.31
CA GLY A 466 -16.52 -5.51 1.02
C GLY A 466 -16.71 -4.62 -0.21
N ASN A 467 -17.86 -4.78 -0.88
CA ASN A 467 -18.33 -3.97 -1.99
C ASN A 467 -19.88 -4.08 -2.13
N ALA A 468 -20.39 -5.30 -2.42
CA ALA A 468 -21.79 -5.56 -2.74
C ALA A 468 -22.80 -5.26 -1.61
N GLU A 469 -22.35 -5.16 -0.37
CA GLU A 469 -23.18 -4.82 0.78
C GLU A 469 -23.46 -3.31 0.91
N LYS A 470 -22.88 -2.48 0.03
CA LYS A 470 -23.11 -1.03 0.00
C LYS A 470 -22.93 -0.47 -1.40
N ILE A 471 -24.02 -0.40 -2.18
CA ILE A 471 -24.01 0.18 -3.52
C ILE A 471 -24.68 1.58 -3.58
N ILE A 472 -25.08 2.12 -2.46
CA ILE A 472 -25.70 3.45 -2.32
C ILE A 472 -25.03 4.17 -1.15
N ASP A 473 -24.67 5.45 -1.35
CA ASP A 473 -24.13 6.32 -0.29
C ASP A 473 -25.24 6.86 0.63
N GLU A 474 -24.84 7.60 1.66
CA GLU A 474 -25.75 8.23 2.63
C GLU A 474 -26.65 9.32 2.04
N HIS A 475 -26.35 9.78 0.84
CA HIS A 475 -27.14 10.76 0.10
C HIS A 475 -28.06 10.12 -0.94
N GLY A 476 -28.00 8.79 -1.09
CA GLY A 476 -28.81 8.04 -2.06
C GLY A 476 -28.20 7.99 -3.47
N ASN A 477 -26.93 8.39 -3.64
CA ASN A 477 -26.23 8.29 -4.92
C ASN A 477 -25.59 6.91 -5.07
N PRO A 478 -25.32 6.46 -6.33
CA PRO A 478 -24.56 5.23 -6.56
C PRO A 478 -23.20 5.26 -5.85
N TYR A 479 -22.87 4.20 -5.13
CA TYR A 479 -21.59 4.00 -4.47
C TYR A 479 -20.88 2.81 -5.12
N THR A 480 -19.79 3.09 -5.80
CA THR A 480 -19.05 2.12 -6.63
C THR A 480 -17.69 1.74 -6.03
N ALA A 481 -17.37 2.23 -4.84
CA ALA A 481 -16.11 1.95 -4.17
C ALA A 481 -16.24 0.75 -3.21
N HIS A 482 -15.11 0.21 -2.79
CA HIS A 482 -15.07 -0.80 -1.73
C HIS A 482 -15.51 -0.20 -0.38
N THR A 483 -15.69 -1.06 0.61
CA THR A 483 -16.10 -0.66 1.96
C THR A 483 -15.04 -1.01 3.00
N THR A 484 -15.22 -0.50 4.21
CA THR A 484 -14.45 -0.90 5.39
C THR A 484 -15.15 -1.98 6.22
N ASN A 485 -16.27 -2.51 5.73
CA ASN A 485 -17.03 -3.52 6.45
C ASN A 485 -16.23 -4.84 6.58
N PRO A 486 -16.45 -5.60 7.65
CA PRO A 486 -15.87 -6.93 7.80
C PRO A 486 -16.42 -7.90 6.76
N VAL A 487 -15.73 -9.01 6.60
CA VAL A 487 -16.11 -10.10 5.69
C VAL A 487 -16.41 -11.38 6.47
N PRO A 488 -17.21 -12.30 5.93
CA PRO A 488 -17.47 -13.57 6.61
C PRO A 488 -16.26 -14.49 6.58
N PHE A 489 -16.15 -15.33 7.59
CA PHE A 489 -15.22 -16.46 7.60
C PHE A 489 -15.91 -17.69 8.17
N CYS A 490 -16.01 -18.74 7.37
CA CYS A 490 -16.67 -19.98 7.73
C CYS A 490 -15.79 -21.19 7.40
N ILE A 491 -15.79 -22.21 8.24
CA ILE A 491 -15.13 -23.50 7.98
C ILE A 491 -16.19 -24.61 7.99
N THR A 492 -16.32 -25.36 6.88
CA THR A 492 -17.30 -26.45 6.75
C THR A 492 -16.88 -27.71 7.51
N ARG A 493 -16.46 -27.54 8.75
CA ARG A 493 -16.11 -28.61 9.69
C ARG A 493 -16.75 -28.34 11.03
N LYS A 494 -17.70 -29.20 11.43
CA LYS A 494 -18.43 -29.03 12.69
C LYS A 494 -17.54 -29.23 13.91
N GLY A 495 -17.90 -28.60 15.02
CA GLY A 495 -17.22 -28.78 16.31
C GLY A 495 -15.98 -27.92 16.52
N LEU A 496 -15.57 -27.12 15.56
CA LEU A 496 -14.52 -26.12 15.73
C LEU A 496 -15.07 -24.87 16.42
N LYS A 497 -14.20 -24.18 17.17
CA LYS A 497 -14.44 -22.83 17.66
C LYS A 497 -13.52 -21.86 16.92
N LEU A 498 -14.07 -20.72 16.50
CA LEU A 498 -13.34 -19.68 15.79
C LEU A 498 -13.17 -18.48 16.71
N ARG A 499 -12.02 -17.78 16.54
CA ARG A 499 -11.78 -16.50 17.18
C ARG A 499 -12.67 -15.41 16.57
N ASP A 500 -12.95 -14.37 17.32
CA ASP A 500 -13.80 -13.23 16.93
C ASP A 500 -13.01 -11.97 16.53
N ASP A 501 -11.68 -11.95 16.77
CA ASP A 501 -10.75 -10.88 16.44
C ASP A 501 -9.94 -11.16 15.15
N GLY A 502 -10.46 -12.00 14.27
CA GLY A 502 -9.77 -12.48 13.07
C GLY A 502 -9.56 -11.41 11.99
N LYS A 503 -8.57 -11.68 11.14
CA LYS A 503 -8.16 -10.88 9.98
C LYS A 503 -7.88 -11.80 8.80
N LEU A 504 -7.73 -11.23 7.61
CA LEU A 504 -7.38 -12.00 6.41
C LEU A 504 -6.07 -12.78 6.55
N SER A 505 -5.10 -12.23 7.27
CA SER A 505 -3.80 -12.87 7.53
C SER A 505 -3.84 -14.12 8.40
N ASN A 506 -4.95 -14.39 9.10
CA ASN A 506 -5.13 -15.63 9.87
C ASN A 506 -5.47 -16.85 8.99
N ILE A 507 -5.82 -16.63 7.70
CA ILE A 507 -6.35 -17.71 6.84
C ILE A 507 -5.27 -18.72 6.46
N ALA A 508 -4.07 -18.29 6.03
CA ALA A 508 -3.00 -19.24 5.70
C ALA A 508 -2.56 -20.10 6.88
N PRO A 509 -2.31 -19.57 8.09
CA PRO A 509 -2.05 -20.39 9.27
C PRO A 509 -3.18 -21.40 9.56
N THR A 510 -4.43 -21.02 9.35
CA THR A 510 -5.59 -21.92 9.52
C THR A 510 -5.58 -23.07 8.52
N ILE A 511 -5.26 -22.82 7.26
CA ILE A 511 -5.13 -23.88 6.24
C ILE A 511 -4.00 -24.83 6.61
N ILE A 512 -2.86 -24.31 7.06
CA ILE A 512 -1.70 -25.12 7.45
C ILE A 512 -2.04 -25.98 8.68
N GLU A 513 -2.76 -25.45 9.66
CA GLU A 513 -3.23 -26.22 10.82
C GLU A 513 -4.20 -27.33 10.41
N LEU A 514 -5.13 -27.07 9.51
CA LEU A 514 -6.05 -28.08 8.97
C LEU A 514 -5.33 -29.18 8.18
N LEU A 515 -4.15 -28.91 7.59
CA LEU A 515 -3.26 -29.90 7.00
C LEU A 515 -2.50 -30.74 8.05
N GLY A 516 -2.62 -30.40 9.35
CA GLY A 516 -1.86 -31.03 10.44
C GLY A 516 -0.39 -30.61 10.48
N ALA A 517 -0.04 -29.50 9.90
CA ALA A 517 1.32 -28.98 9.84
C ALA A 517 1.48 -27.72 10.72
N LYS A 518 2.73 -27.28 10.92
CA LYS A 518 3.03 -26.06 11.66
C LYS A 518 3.36 -24.94 10.68
N ALA A 519 2.73 -23.79 10.88
CA ALA A 519 3.01 -22.60 10.10
C ALA A 519 4.49 -22.14 10.26
N PRO A 520 5.11 -21.60 9.20
CA PRO A 520 6.45 -21.03 9.27
C PRO A 520 6.47 -19.79 10.16
N VAL A 521 7.64 -19.47 10.71
CA VAL A 521 7.81 -18.38 11.68
C VAL A 521 7.47 -16.98 11.11
N GLU A 522 7.55 -16.85 9.81
CA GLU A 522 7.19 -15.62 9.10
C GLU A 522 5.68 -15.36 9.09
N MET A 523 4.85 -16.39 9.26
CA MET A 523 3.41 -16.26 9.48
C MET A 523 3.18 -16.02 10.97
N ASP A 524 3.22 -14.75 11.38
CA ASP A 524 3.15 -14.32 12.78
C ASP A 524 1.73 -14.18 13.32
N GLU A 525 0.72 -14.33 12.47
CA GLU A 525 -0.68 -14.36 12.87
C GLU A 525 -1.12 -15.79 13.25
N PRO A 526 -1.91 -15.95 14.31
CA PRO A 526 -2.40 -17.26 14.71
C PRO A 526 -3.48 -17.80 13.76
N SER A 527 -3.78 -19.11 13.88
CA SER A 527 -4.95 -19.70 13.21
C SER A 527 -6.27 -19.08 13.70
N MET A 528 -7.30 -19.15 12.85
CA MET A 528 -8.67 -18.82 13.23
C MET A 528 -9.30 -19.82 14.22
N ILE A 529 -8.75 -21.04 14.28
CA ILE A 529 -9.24 -22.11 15.17
C ILE A 529 -8.69 -21.85 16.57
N ILE A 530 -9.58 -21.89 17.56
CA ILE A 530 -9.24 -21.86 18.99
C ILE A 530 -9.70 -23.15 19.65
N ASP A 531 -8.90 -23.67 20.60
CA ASP A 531 -9.17 -24.92 21.34
C ASP A 531 -10.46 -24.82 22.21
#